data_e61c1f36d0aacef94656d9555465ab5b
#
_entry.id   e61c1f36d0aacef94656d9555465ab5b
#
_cell.length_a   1.000
_cell.length_b   1.000
_cell.length_c   1.000
_cell.angle_alpha   90.00
_cell.angle_beta   90.00
_cell.angle_gamma   90.00
#
_symmetry.space_group_name_H-M   'P 1'
#
loop_
_entity.id
_entity.type
_entity.pdbx_description
1 polymer ?
#
loop_
_entity_poly.entity_id
_entity_poly.type
_entity_poly.pdbx_seq_one_letter_code
_entity_poly.pdbx_strand_id
1 'polypeptide(L)'
;MTLQQLHQIITIADCGSMNEAAKRLFISQPTLSTAVKELEKELGITLFARSNRGIVITPEGEEFLGYARAVEEQFSLLESRYDVGGSVRKKFAVSMQHYSFAVEAFIALARKFGMDEYEFAVRETRTAEVIEDVRQQKSEIGVLYLNEFNKKVINKLFREADVEFIRLFDCPIYVYLSRNNPLAGHSSLSFADLQEYPCLSFEQGDRNSFYFAEEVLSTYDYRRIIKANDRATMLNLMVGLNGYTLCSGIICEELNGDEYVAIPLETSETMTIGYIKKRKLPLSSLGERYVIELKKYESKTLSL
;
A
#
# COMPACT_ATOMS: atom_id res chain seq x y z
N MET A 1 6.20 11.28 -30.31
CA MET A 1 6.64 11.35 -28.89
C MET A 1 7.48 10.13 -28.54
N THR A 2 8.64 10.29 -27.87
CA THR A 2 9.59 9.23 -27.50
C THR A 2 9.96 9.31 -26.02
N LEU A 3 10.44 8.22 -25.41
CA LEU A 3 10.93 8.20 -24.03
C LEU A 3 12.08 9.20 -23.82
N GLN A 4 12.96 9.36 -24.80
CA GLN A 4 14.03 10.34 -24.74
C GLN A 4 13.48 11.77 -24.66
N GLN A 5 12.43 12.10 -25.39
CA GLN A 5 11.77 13.41 -25.29
C GLN A 5 11.11 13.60 -23.91
N LEU A 6 10.46 12.57 -23.33
CA LEU A 6 9.91 12.64 -21.98
C LEU A 6 11.03 12.94 -20.95
N HIS A 7 12.13 12.19 -21.02
CA HIS A 7 13.29 12.41 -20.16
C HIS A 7 13.88 13.83 -20.29
N GLN A 8 13.94 14.37 -21.49
CA GLN A 8 14.39 15.75 -21.73
C GLN A 8 13.47 16.77 -21.08
N ILE A 9 12.14 16.64 -21.22
CA ILE A 9 11.16 17.54 -20.64
C ILE A 9 11.22 17.51 -19.11
N ILE A 10 11.28 16.31 -18.52
CA ILE A 10 11.41 16.12 -17.06
C ILE A 10 12.71 16.79 -16.56
N THR A 11 13.83 16.55 -17.24
CA THR A 11 15.13 17.16 -16.85
C THR A 11 15.09 18.67 -16.94
N ILE A 12 14.41 19.26 -17.92
CA ILE A 12 14.24 20.73 -18.04
C ILE A 12 13.42 21.25 -16.86
N ALA A 13 12.32 20.60 -16.53
CA ALA A 13 11.47 20.98 -15.41
C ALA A 13 12.21 20.93 -14.07
N ASP A 14 12.98 19.88 -13.84
CA ASP A 14 13.77 19.70 -12.62
C ASP A 14 14.91 20.69 -12.48
N CYS A 15 15.54 21.08 -13.60
CA CYS A 15 16.63 22.07 -13.61
C CYS A 15 16.15 23.53 -13.60
N GLY A 16 14.91 23.80 -14.00
CA GLY A 16 14.37 25.15 -14.19
C GLY A 16 15.10 25.98 -15.26
N SER A 17 16.01 25.37 -16.02
CA SER A 17 16.90 26.03 -16.98
C SER A 17 17.27 25.11 -18.14
N MET A 18 17.07 25.60 -19.40
CA MET A 18 17.48 24.90 -20.61
C MET A 18 18.99 24.62 -20.66
N ASN A 19 19.80 25.58 -20.19
CA ASN A 19 21.26 25.44 -20.24
C ASN A 19 21.74 24.37 -19.24
N GLU A 20 21.20 24.35 -18.02
CA GLU A 20 21.55 23.32 -17.04
C GLU A 20 21.05 21.96 -17.46
N ALA A 21 19.84 21.86 -17.96
CA ALA A 21 19.28 20.61 -18.50
C ALA A 21 20.14 20.07 -19.65
N ALA A 22 20.56 20.92 -20.59
CA ALA A 22 21.42 20.54 -21.71
C ALA A 22 22.77 19.98 -21.25
N LYS A 23 23.40 20.63 -20.25
CA LYS A 23 24.63 20.12 -19.62
C LYS A 23 24.40 18.76 -18.96
N ARG A 24 23.33 18.62 -18.20
CA ARG A 24 23.00 17.37 -17.50
C ARG A 24 22.71 16.22 -18.47
N LEU A 25 22.12 16.54 -19.65
CA LEU A 25 21.83 15.58 -20.71
C LEU A 25 23.00 15.34 -21.69
N PHE A 26 24.11 16.04 -21.53
CA PHE A 26 25.27 15.98 -22.41
C PHE A 26 24.95 16.29 -23.87
N ILE A 27 24.03 17.24 -24.12
CA ILE A 27 23.65 17.71 -25.46
C ILE A 27 23.76 19.23 -25.58
N SER A 28 23.72 19.76 -26.81
CA SER A 28 23.73 21.20 -26.99
C SER A 28 22.34 21.81 -26.64
N GLN A 29 22.35 23.03 -26.07
CA GLN A 29 21.09 23.73 -25.76
C GLN A 29 20.20 23.95 -27.00
N PRO A 30 20.74 24.30 -28.20
CA PRO A 30 19.91 24.37 -29.41
C PRO A 30 19.21 23.04 -29.74
N THR A 31 19.90 21.90 -29.61
CA THR A 31 19.32 20.57 -29.83
C THR A 31 18.15 20.31 -28.87
N LEU A 32 18.36 20.61 -27.57
CA LEU A 32 17.30 20.47 -26.57
C LEU A 32 16.10 21.38 -26.86
N SER A 33 16.37 22.65 -27.24
CA SER A 33 15.31 23.60 -27.58
C SER A 33 14.50 23.18 -28.82
N THR A 34 15.14 22.55 -29.80
CA THR A 34 14.46 21.99 -30.97
C THR A 34 13.57 20.83 -30.59
N ALA A 35 14.08 19.90 -29.81
CA ALA A 35 13.31 18.74 -29.32
C ALA A 35 12.04 19.16 -28.54
N VAL A 36 12.15 20.17 -27.69
CA VAL A 36 10.98 20.74 -26.96
C VAL A 36 9.96 21.31 -27.96
N LYS A 37 10.40 22.13 -28.92
CA LYS A 37 9.48 22.75 -29.89
C LYS A 37 8.78 21.73 -30.77
N GLU A 38 9.49 20.68 -31.17
CA GLU A 38 8.92 19.57 -31.95
C GLU A 38 7.85 18.84 -31.15
N LEU A 39 8.11 18.56 -29.86
CA LEU A 39 7.14 17.91 -29.00
C LEU A 39 5.92 18.80 -28.73
N GLU A 40 6.12 20.08 -28.41
CA GLU A 40 5.03 21.04 -28.22
C GLU A 40 4.17 21.17 -29.49
N LYS A 41 4.79 21.18 -30.67
CA LYS A 41 4.09 21.19 -31.95
C LYS A 41 3.30 19.89 -32.18
N GLU A 42 3.87 18.73 -31.84
CA GLU A 42 3.19 17.43 -31.98
C GLU A 42 1.97 17.35 -31.07
N LEU A 43 2.09 17.85 -29.82
CA LEU A 43 1.04 17.81 -28.82
C LEU A 43 0.00 18.94 -28.97
N GLY A 44 0.35 20.02 -29.69
CA GLY A 44 -0.50 21.19 -29.84
C GLY A 44 -0.61 22.06 -28.57
N ILE A 45 0.31 21.90 -27.61
CA ILE A 45 0.34 22.64 -26.33
C ILE A 45 1.72 23.26 -26.10
N THR A 46 1.79 24.25 -25.25
CA THR A 46 3.05 24.84 -24.78
C THR A 46 3.37 24.27 -23.41
N LEU A 47 4.53 23.63 -23.26
CA LEU A 47 4.96 23.03 -22.00
C LEU A 47 5.73 24.04 -21.12
N PHE A 48 6.52 24.91 -21.78
CA PHE A 48 7.38 25.86 -21.10
C PHE A 48 7.21 27.29 -21.64
N ALA A 49 6.98 28.23 -20.75
CA ALA A 49 7.04 29.66 -21.05
C ALA A 49 8.41 30.23 -20.65
N ARG A 50 8.90 31.19 -21.43
CA ARG A 50 10.12 31.95 -21.09
C ARG A 50 9.77 33.12 -20.17
N SER A 51 10.55 33.26 -19.12
CA SER A 51 10.48 34.43 -18.23
C SER A 51 11.85 35.07 -18.06
N ASN A 52 11.89 36.32 -17.52
CA ASN A 52 13.15 36.98 -17.18
C ASN A 52 13.98 36.26 -16.10
N ARG A 53 13.40 35.25 -15.44
CA ARG A 53 14.05 34.46 -14.38
C ARG A 53 14.36 33.03 -14.81
N GLY A 54 14.12 32.67 -16.08
CA GLY A 54 14.34 31.33 -16.61
C GLY A 54 13.10 30.71 -17.25
N ILE A 55 12.90 29.43 -17.10
CA ILE A 55 11.77 28.68 -17.64
C ILE A 55 10.69 28.58 -16.57
N VAL A 56 9.43 28.76 -16.99
CA VAL A 56 8.23 28.55 -16.17
C VAL A 56 7.42 27.45 -16.85
N ILE A 57 6.98 26.47 -16.08
CA ILE A 57 6.13 25.39 -16.56
C ILE A 57 4.70 25.96 -16.70
N THR A 58 4.03 25.67 -17.81
CA THR A 58 2.63 26.08 -18.01
C THR A 58 1.68 25.12 -17.27
N PRO A 59 0.41 25.48 -17.07
CA PRO A 59 -0.57 24.54 -16.50
C PRO A 59 -0.68 23.22 -17.29
N GLU A 60 -0.69 23.31 -18.63
CA GLU A 60 -0.67 22.16 -19.53
C GLU A 60 0.64 21.37 -19.40
N GLY A 61 1.76 22.07 -19.16
CA GLY A 61 3.07 21.47 -18.88
C GLY A 61 3.10 20.69 -17.58
N GLU A 62 2.48 21.19 -16.51
CA GLU A 62 2.37 20.47 -15.23
C GLU A 62 1.56 19.18 -15.37
N GLU A 63 0.43 19.24 -16.06
CA GLU A 63 -0.37 18.05 -16.34
C GLU A 63 0.42 17.02 -17.15
N PHE A 64 1.08 17.46 -18.23
CA PHE A 64 1.92 16.60 -19.06
C PHE A 64 3.06 15.96 -18.27
N LEU A 65 3.75 16.73 -17.42
CA LEU A 65 4.84 16.24 -16.58
C LEU A 65 4.37 15.17 -15.60
N GLY A 66 3.16 15.27 -15.07
CA GLY A 66 2.58 14.22 -14.24
C GLY A 66 2.52 12.87 -14.96
N TYR A 67 2.02 12.85 -16.20
CA TYR A 67 1.98 11.65 -17.03
C TYR A 67 3.37 11.21 -17.49
N ALA A 68 4.23 12.15 -17.87
CA ALA A 68 5.59 11.86 -18.33
C ALA A 68 6.42 11.16 -17.25
N ARG A 69 6.36 11.64 -16.02
CA ARG A 69 7.05 11.02 -14.87
C ARG A 69 6.53 9.61 -14.58
N ALA A 70 5.22 9.41 -14.66
CA ALA A 70 4.64 8.08 -14.49
C ALA A 70 5.13 7.08 -15.56
N VAL A 71 5.24 7.52 -16.82
CA VAL A 71 5.79 6.68 -17.90
C VAL A 71 7.26 6.38 -17.68
N GLU A 72 8.08 7.38 -17.29
CA GLU A 72 9.52 7.18 -17.02
C GLU A 72 9.73 6.22 -15.85
N GLU A 73 8.93 6.32 -14.80
CA GLU A 73 8.96 5.38 -13.66
C GLU A 73 8.65 3.94 -14.12
N GLN A 74 7.60 3.76 -14.93
CA GLN A 74 7.25 2.43 -15.47
C GLN A 74 8.34 1.88 -16.39
N PHE A 75 8.96 2.73 -17.20
CA PHE A 75 10.06 2.33 -18.07
C PHE A 75 11.30 1.94 -17.27
N SER A 76 11.65 2.72 -16.25
CA SER A 76 12.75 2.38 -15.32
C SER A 76 12.52 1.04 -14.60
N LEU A 77 11.26 0.75 -14.23
CA LEU A 77 10.88 -0.55 -13.66
C LEU A 77 11.10 -1.68 -14.68
N LEU A 78 10.75 -1.45 -15.95
CA LEU A 78 10.97 -2.42 -17.02
C LEU A 78 12.46 -2.66 -17.24
N GLU A 79 13.26 -1.61 -17.37
CA GLU A 79 14.72 -1.71 -17.52
C GLU A 79 15.34 -2.47 -16.36
N SER A 80 15.00 -2.11 -15.13
CA SER A 80 15.53 -2.78 -13.94
C SER A 80 15.17 -4.26 -13.84
N ARG A 81 14.08 -4.67 -14.49
CA ARG A 81 13.65 -6.08 -14.52
C ARG A 81 14.41 -6.91 -15.55
N TYR A 82 14.90 -6.29 -16.61
CA TYR A 82 15.51 -6.99 -17.77
C TYR A 82 16.96 -6.59 -18.04
N ASP A 83 17.58 -5.76 -17.20
CA ASP A 83 18.98 -5.36 -17.37
C ASP A 83 19.93 -6.53 -17.06
N VAL A 84 20.63 -6.99 -18.08
CA VAL A 84 21.47 -8.21 -18.06
C VAL A 84 22.93 -7.93 -17.66
N GLY A 85 23.28 -6.73 -17.16
CA GLY A 85 24.70 -6.36 -17.01
C GLY A 85 25.15 -5.57 -15.79
N GLY A 86 24.24 -5.11 -14.94
CA GLY A 86 24.59 -4.37 -13.71
C GLY A 86 24.23 -5.14 -12.43
N SER A 87 24.81 -4.77 -11.30
CA SER A 87 24.35 -5.18 -9.97
C SER A 87 22.92 -4.67 -9.77
N VAL A 88 21.93 -5.45 -10.26
CA VAL A 88 20.53 -5.06 -10.24
C VAL A 88 20.05 -5.15 -8.80
N ARG A 89 19.78 -3.99 -8.18
CA ARG A 89 19.05 -3.94 -6.92
C ARG A 89 17.76 -4.73 -7.06
N LYS A 90 17.61 -5.76 -6.25
CA LYS A 90 16.38 -6.54 -6.23
C LYS A 90 15.24 -5.64 -5.76
N LYS A 91 14.20 -5.47 -6.58
CA LYS A 91 13.02 -4.69 -6.23
C LYS A 91 11.89 -5.63 -5.83
N PHE A 92 11.23 -5.31 -4.74
CA PHE A 92 10.02 -6.02 -4.29
C PHE A 92 9.15 -5.09 -3.48
N ALA A 93 7.87 -5.09 -3.78
CA ALA A 93 6.91 -4.24 -3.09
C ALA A 93 5.65 -5.02 -2.72
N VAL A 94 5.12 -4.73 -1.55
CA VAL A 94 3.85 -5.25 -1.06
C VAL A 94 2.99 -4.11 -0.53
N SER A 95 1.68 -4.22 -0.75
CA SER A 95 0.67 -3.37 -0.14
C SER A 95 -0.23 -4.22 0.76
N MET A 96 -0.69 -3.70 1.86
CA MET A 96 -1.50 -4.44 2.82
C MET A 96 -2.42 -3.52 3.59
N GLN A 97 -3.52 -4.06 4.08
CA GLN A 97 -4.24 -3.47 5.18
C GLN A 97 -3.35 -3.45 6.44
N HIS A 98 -3.77 -2.83 7.52
CA HIS A 98 -2.94 -2.63 8.70
C HIS A 98 -2.71 -3.93 9.51
N TYR A 99 -1.96 -4.88 8.93
CA TYR A 99 -1.63 -6.18 9.53
C TYR A 99 -0.19 -6.27 9.98
N SER A 100 0.06 -6.21 11.29
CA SER A 100 1.42 -6.36 11.84
C SER A 100 2.09 -7.68 11.47
N PHE A 101 1.34 -8.79 11.37
CA PHE A 101 1.89 -10.08 10.95
C PHE A 101 2.42 -10.06 9.50
N ALA A 102 1.78 -9.28 8.61
CA ALA A 102 2.24 -9.17 7.23
C ALA A 102 3.52 -8.31 7.14
N VAL A 103 3.66 -7.31 8.01
CA VAL A 103 4.92 -6.57 8.18
C VAL A 103 6.02 -7.47 8.76
N GLU A 104 5.72 -8.29 9.77
CA GLU A 104 6.68 -9.24 10.36
C GLU A 104 7.15 -10.27 9.32
N ALA A 105 6.23 -10.80 8.50
CA ALA A 105 6.57 -11.68 7.38
C ALA A 105 7.53 -10.99 6.38
N PHE A 106 7.34 -9.70 6.13
CA PHE A 106 8.20 -8.93 5.25
C PHE A 106 9.59 -8.70 5.88
N ILE A 107 9.66 -8.40 7.16
CA ILE A 107 10.94 -8.31 7.92
C ILE A 107 11.70 -9.64 7.85
N ALA A 108 11.00 -10.76 8.03
CA ALA A 108 11.60 -12.09 7.92
C ALA A 108 12.16 -12.38 6.52
N LEU A 109 11.48 -11.90 5.47
CA LEU A 109 11.99 -11.94 4.10
C LEU A 109 13.24 -11.09 3.95
N ALA A 110 13.19 -9.81 4.36
CA ALA A 110 14.28 -8.85 4.20
C ALA A 110 15.55 -9.30 4.94
N ARG A 111 15.43 -9.83 6.16
CA ARG A 111 16.56 -10.37 6.95
C ARG A 111 17.34 -11.48 6.22
N LYS A 112 16.69 -12.23 5.35
CA LYS A 112 17.31 -13.32 4.57
C LYS A 112 18.20 -12.83 3.43
N PHE A 113 18.07 -11.55 3.04
CA PHE A 113 18.90 -10.97 1.99
C PHE A 113 20.25 -10.46 2.51
N GLY A 114 20.39 -10.25 3.83
CA GLY A 114 21.65 -9.88 4.47
C GLY A 114 22.26 -8.59 3.91
N MET A 115 23.43 -8.70 3.27
CA MET A 115 24.18 -7.56 2.71
C MET A 115 23.92 -7.33 1.21
N ASP A 116 23.03 -8.09 0.57
CA ASP A 116 22.68 -7.89 -0.84
C ASP A 116 21.99 -6.53 -1.05
N GLU A 117 22.29 -5.87 -2.15
CA GLU A 117 21.61 -4.63 -2.51
C GLU A 117 20.14 -4.90 -2.90
N TYR A 118 19.21 -4.18 -2.27
CA TYR A 118 17.79 -4.25 -2.60
C TYR A 118 17.09 -2.90 -2.43
N GLU A 119 15.97 -2.77 -3.11
CA GLU A 119 15.00 -1.68 -2.95
C GLU A 119 13.64 -2.32 -2.68
N PHE A 120 13.26 -2.39 -1.42
CA PHE A 120 12.00 -2.99 -1.00
C PHE A 120 11.02 -1.94 -0.49
N ALA A 121 9.74 -2.12 -0.76
CA ALA A 121 8.69 -1.22 -0.29
C ALA A 121 7.57 -2.00 0.41
N VAL A 122 7.16 -1.51 1.57
CA VAL A 122 5.98 -1.96 2.31
C VAL A 122 5.03 -0.79 2.43
N ARG A 123 3.77 -1.00 2.06
CA ARG A 123 2.72 0.01 2.14
C ARG A 123 1.57 -0.53 2.97
N GLU A 124 1.38 0.05 4.16
CA GLU A 124 0.12 -0.11 4.89
C GLU A 124 -0.83 0.96 4.37
N THR A 125 -1.94 0.54 3.79
CA THR A 125 -2.83 1.45 3.09
C THR A 125 -4.26 0.90 3.02
N ARG A 126 -5.18 1.72 2.55
CA ARG A 126 -6.61 1.43 2.47
C ARG A 126 -6.91 0.28 1.52
N THR A 127 -7.99 -0.45 1.78
CA THR A 127 -8.41 -1.61 0.97
C THR A 127 -8.44 -1.33 -0.54
N ALA A 128 -8.99 -0.18 -0.93
CA ALA A 128 -9.05 0.19 -2.35
C ALA A 128 -7.68 0.46 -2.96
N GLU A 129 -6.78 1.04 -2.19
CA GLU A 129 -5.41 1.35 -2.60
C GLU A 129 -4.56 0.07 -2.70
N VAL A 130 -4.76 -0.90 -1.79
CA VAL A 130 -4.13 -2.23 -1.90
C VAL A 130 -4.46 -2.87 -3.25
N ILE A 131 -5.74 -2.83 -3.67
CA ILE A 131 -6.19 -3.39 -4.95
C ILE A 131 -5.56 -2.61 -6.13
N GLU A 132 -5.56 -1.29 -6.04
CA GLU A 132 -5.04 -0.41 -7.08
C GLU A 132 -3.53 -0.55 -7.25
N ASP A 133 -2.77 -0.65 -6.17
CA ASP A 133 -1.31 -0.85 -6.20
C ASP A 133 -0.94 -2.16 -6.90
N VAL A 134 -1.70 -3.24 -6.67
CA VAL A 134 -1.48 -4.51 -7.38
C VAL A 134 -1.94 -4.40 -8.84
N ARG A 135 -3.05 -3.69 -9.12
CA ARG A 135 -3.52 -3.44 -10.48
C ARG A 135 -2.46 -2.72 -11.31
N GLN A 136 -1.85 -1.68 -10.76
CA GLN A 136 -0.81 -0.86 -11.38
C GLN A 136 0.59 -1.47 -11.30
N GLN A 137 0.73 -2.64 -10.67
CA GLN A 137 2.03 -3.30 -10.42
C GLN A 137 3.03 -2.46 -9.59
N LYS A 138 2.54 -1.48 -8.82
CA LYS A 138 3.34 -0.80 -7.78
C LYS A 138 3.71 -1.74 -6.66
N SER A 139 2.85 -2.73 -6.40
CA SER A 139 3.10 -3.84 -5.49
C SER A 139 2.80 -5.16 -6.20
N GLU A 140 3.66 -6.16 -5.98
CA GLU A 140 3.47 -7.49 -6.55
C GLU A 140 2.36 -8.25 -5.83
N ILE A 141 2.25 -8.04 -4.52
CA ILE A 141 1.31 -8.70 -3.62
C ILE A 141 0.54 -7.65 -2.83
N GLY A 142 -0.77 -7.86 -2.71
CA GLY A 142 -1.63 -7.13 -1.79
C GLY A 142 -2.19 -8.06 -0.72
N VAL A 143 -2.10 -7.72 0.57
CA VAL A 143 -2.65 -8.54 1.66
C VAL A 143 -3.91 -7.86 2.22
N LEU A 144 -5.02 -8.60 2.22
CA LEU A 144 -6.31 -8.12 2.71
C LEU A 144 -7.21 -9.29 3.14
N TYR A 145 -8.37 -8.98 3.71
CA TYR A 145 -9.33 -10.00 4.09
C TYR A 145 -10.61 -9.96 3.25
N LEU A 146 -11.28 -11.10 3.22
CA LEU A 146 -12.67 -11.24 2.77
C LEU A 146 -13.51 -11.85 3.90
N ASN A 147 -14.80 -11.51 3.92
CA ASN A 147 -15.81 -12.17 4.73
C ASN A 147 -17.13 -12.28 3.92
N GLU A 148 -18.14 -12.88 4.51
CA GLU A 148 -19.45 -13.03 3.84
C GLU A 148 -20.06 -11.70 3.40
N PHE A 149 -19.87 -10.64 4.18
CA PHE A 149 -20.41 -9.31 3.90
C PHE A 149 -19.73 -8.63 2.70
N ASN A 150 -18.37 -8.58 2.68
CA ASN A 150 -17.63 -7.78 1.70
C ASN A 150 -17.25 -8.55 0.42
N LYS A 151 -17.19 -9.89 0.46
CA LYS A 151 -16.65 -10.72 -0.63
C LYS A 151 -17.30 -10.47 -2.00
N LYS A 152 -18.62 -10.20 -2.05
CA LYS A 152 -19.31 -9.99 -3.32
C LYS A 152 -18.87 -8.71 -4.02
N VAL A 153 -18.73 -7.61 -3.27
CA VAL A 153 -18.32 -6.30 -3.78
C VAL A 153 -16.81 -6.31 -4.11
N ILE A 154 -16.00 -6.81 -3.20
CA ILE A 154 -14.54 -6.84 -3.39
C ILE A 154 -14.15 -7.78 -4.54
N ASN A 155 -14.78 -8.95 -4.69
CA ASN A 155 -14.52 -9.83 -5.84
C ASN A 155 -14.92 -9.21 -7.20
N LYS A 156 -15.91 -8.30 -7.23
CA LYS A 156 -16.20 -7.53 -8.45
C LYS A 156 -15.02 -6.63 -8.79
N LEU A 157 -14.49 -5.91 -7.82
CA LEU A 157 -13.31 -5.06 -8.01
C LEU A 157 -12.07 -5.86 -8.43
N PHE A 158 -11.86 -7.04 -7.88
CA PHE A 158 -10.76 -7.93 -8.30
C PHE A 158 -10.86 -8.28 -9.78
N ARG A 159 -12.07 -8.55 -10.28
CA ARG A 159 -12.25 -8.82 -11.72
C ARG A 159 -11.97 -7.59 -12.57
N GLU A 160 -12.44 -6.41 -12.15
CA GLU A 160 -12.22 -5.14 -12.86
C GLU A 160 -10.72 -4.74 -12.84
N ALA A 161 -10.01 -5.04 -11.77
CA ALA A 161 -8.57 -4.79 -11.61
C ALA A 161 -7.67 -5.86 -12.28
N ASP A 162 -8.26 -6.94 -12.82
CA ASP A 162 -7.54 -8.12 -13.31
C ASP A 162 -6.56 -8.70 -12.28
N VAL A 163 -7.02 -8.82 -11.04
CA VAL A 163 -6.30 -9.48 -9.94
C VAL A 163 -7.05 -10.74 -9.49
N GLU A 164 -6.35 -11.63 -8.82
CA GLU A 164 -6.91 -12.83 -8.21
C GLU A 164 -6.57 -12.90 -6.73
N PHE A 165 -7.54 -13.35 -5.93
CA PHE A 165 -7.38 -13.55 -4.50
C PHE A 165 -7.04 -15.01 -4.22
N ILE A 166 -5.99 -15.21 -3.43
CA ILE A 166 -5.55 -16.51 -2.95
C ILE A 166 -5.68 -16.54 -1.43
N ARG A 167 -6.51 -17.45 -0.93
CA ARG A 167 -6.72 -17.66 0.50
C ARG A 167 -5.43 -18.14 1.16
N LEU A 168 -5.13 -17.57 2.33
CA LEU A 168 -4.07 -18.04 3.24
C LEU A 168 -4.70 -18.87 4.37
N PHE A 169 -5.52 -18.26 5.21
CA PHE A 169 -6.17 -18.91 6.35
C PHE A 169 -7.45 -18.16 6.77
N ASP A 170 -8.29 -18.83 7.54
CA ASP A 170 -9.42 -18.23 8.22
C ASP A 170 -9.07 -18.00 9.69
N CYS A 171 -9.61 -16.95 10.27
CA CYS A 171 -9.46 -16.65 11.69
C CYS A 171 -10.76 -16.12 12.30
N PRO A 172 -11.01 -16.41 13.59
CA PRO A 172 -12.07 -15.79 14.36
C PRO A 172 -11.78 -14.30 14.58
N ILE A 173 -12.73 -13.59 15.13
CA ILE A 173 -12.62 -12.16 15.40
C ILE A 173 -12.17 -11.96 16.85
N TYR A 174 -11.22 -11.06 17.04
CA TYR A 174 -10.73 -10.64 18.34
C TYR A 174 -10.92 -9.14 18.55
N VAL A 175 -11.07 -8.77 19.79
CA VAL A 175 -11.03 -7.39 20.27
C VAL A 175 -9.59 -7.08 20.66
N TYR A 176 -8.97 -6.13 19.98
CA TYR A 176 -7.61 -5.66 20.25
C TYR A 176 -7.66 -4.41 21.10
N LEU A 177 -7.05 -4.42 22.25
CA LEU A 177 -7.07 -3.33 23.23
C LEU A 177 -5.79 -3.30 24.07
N SER A 178 -5.59 -2.20 24.82
CA SER A 178 -4.47 -2.08 25.75
C SER A 178 -4.65 -3.01 26.95
N ARG A 179 -3.57 -3.59 27.45
CA ARG A 179 -3.58 -4.38 28.71
C ARG A 179 -4.06 -3.58 29.91
N ASN A 180 -4.01 -2.24 29.85
CA ASN A 180 -4.54 -1.36 30.89
C ASN A 180 -6.04 -1.11 30.77
N ASN A 181 -6.69 -1.58 29.69
CA ASN A 181 -8.14 -1.48 29.55
C ASN A 181 -8.82 -2.38 30.59
N PRO A 182 -9.91 -1.91 31.25
CA PRO A 182 -10.64 -2.72 32.24
C PRO A 182 -11.10 -4.10 31.72
N LEU A 183 -11.29 -4.24 30.42
CA LEU A 183 -11.70 -5.50 29.79
C LEU A 183 -10.55 -6.49 29.55
N ALA A 184 -9.30 -6.09 29.74
CA ALA A 184 -8.13 -6.90 29.36
C ALA A 184 -8.02 -8.26 30.08
N GLY A 185 -8.69 -8.42 31.22
CA GLY A 185 -8.69 -9.67 31.99
C GLY A 185 -9.79 -10.68 31.62
N HIS A 186 -10.64 -10.38 30.63
CA HIS A 186 -11.72 -11.27 30.23
C HIS A 186 -11.19 -12.40 29.31
N SER A 187 -11.80 -13.58 29.38
CA SER A 187 -11.52 -14.71 28.51
C SER A 187 -12.21 -14.59 27.15
N SER A 188 -13.34 -13.91 27.08
CA SER A 188 -14.09 -13.54 25.86
C SER A 188 -14.85 -12.23 26.12
N LEU A 189 -15.23 -11.56 25.06
CA LEU A 189 -16.01 -10.31 25.12
C LEU A 189 -17.23 -10.40 24.19
N SER A 190 -18.33 -9.83 24.66
CA SER A 190 -19.53 -9.59 23.88
C SER A 190 -19.62 -8.14 23.42
N PHE A 191 -20.50 -7.81 22.47
CA PHE A 191 -20.76 -6.42 22.11
C PHE A 191 -21.36 -5.58 23.27
N ALA A 192 -22.02 -6.24 24.23
CA ALA A 192 -22.54 -5.55 25.41
C ALA A 192 -21.41 -4.98 26.28
N ASP A 193 -20.31 -5.72 26.42
CA ASP A 193 -19.14 -5.30 27.19
C ASP A 193 -18.41 -4.11 26.53
N LEU A 194 -18.50 -3.98 25.22
CA LEU A 194 -17.79 -2.98 24.43
C LEU A 194 -18.51 -1.62 24.35
N GLN A 195 -19.78 -1.52 24.75
CA GLN A 195 -20.62 -0.33 24.54
C GLN A 195 -20.08 0.96 25.16
N GLU A 196 -19.39 0.86 26.28
CA GLU A 196 -18.85 2.02 27.00
C GLU A 196 -17.50 2.51 26.45
N TYR A 197 -16.90 1.76 25.53
CA TYR A 197 -15.58 2.06 24.97
C TYR A 197 -15.69 2.50 23.51
N PRO A 198 -14.85 3.43 23.02
CA PRO A 198 -14.88 3.83 21.61
C PRO A 198 -14.29 2.72 20.74
N CYS A 199 -15.04 2.36 19.69
CA CYS A 199 -14.52 1.54 18.60
C CYS A 199 -13.60 2.39 17.72
N LEU A 200 -12.40 1.89 17.47
CA LEU A 200 -11.41 2.53 16.63
C LEU A 200 -11.38 1.80 15.29
N SER A 201 -11.42 2.52 14.18
CA SER A 201 -11.38 1.95 12.83
C SER A 201 -10.48 2.75 11.91
N PHE A 202 -10.00 2.11 10.83
CA PHE A 202 -9.21 2.80 9.82
C PHE A 202 -10.10 3.51 8.81
N GLU A 203 -9.76 4.78 8.52
CA GLU A 203 -10.49 5.59 7.55
C GLU A 203 -10.22 5.10 6.12
N GLN A 204 -11.28 4.96 5.31
CA GLN A 204 -11.19 4.46 3.95
C GLN A 204 -11.24 5.57 2.87
N GLY A 205 -11.08 6.85 3.27
CA GLY A 205 -11.03 8.00 2.35
C GLY A 205 -12.31 8.17 1.52
N ASP A 206 -12.16 8.51 0.26
CA ASP A 206 -13.29 8.78 -0.65
C ASP A 206 -14.17 7.57 -0.91
N ARG A 207 -13.64 6.35 -0.72
CA ARG A 207 -14.40 5.10 -0.80
C ARG A 207 -14.89 4.66 0.58
N ASN A 208 -15.51 5.56 1.32
CA ASN A 208 -15.99 5.34 2.70
C ASN A 208 -17.26 4.45 2.74
N SER A 209 -17.22 3.32 2.08
CA SER A 209 -18.26 2.29 2.14
C SER A 209 -17.86 1.20 3.11
N PHE A 210 -18.80 0.67 3.88
CA PHE A 210 -18.58 -0.44 4.83
C PHE A 210 -17.90 -1.67 4.20
N TYR A 211 -18.05 -1.88 2.89
CA TYR A 211 -17.40 -2.99 2.18
C TYR A 211 -15.88 -2.87 2.11
N PHE A 212 -15.34 -1.66 2.30
CA PHE A 212 -13.89 -1.40 2.28
C PHE A 212 -13.28 -1.35 3.69
N ALA A 213 -14.10 -1.41 4.74
CA ALA A 213 -13.59 -1.39 6.11
C ALA A 213 -12.55 -2.49 6.34
N GLU A 214 -11.54 -2.16 7.11
CA GLU A 214 -10.49 -3.12 7.49
C GLU A 214 -10.89 -3.95 8.69
N GLU A 215 -11.87 -3.45 9.44
CA GLU A 215 -12.48 -4.16 10.55
C GLU A 215 -13.75 -4.87 10.08
N VAL A 216 -13.92 -6.08 10.55
CA VAL A 216 -15.18 -6.82 10.39
C VAL A 216 -16.29 -6.16 11.20
N LEU A 217 -17.54 -6.55 10.89
CA LEU A 217 -18.72 -6.02 11.60
C LEU A 217 -18.83 -4.48 11.50
N SER A 218 -18.32 -3.91 10.41
CA SER A 218 -18.33 -2.47 10.13
C SER A 218 -19.74 -1.86 10.05
N THR A 219 -20.78 -2.68 9.88
CA THR A 219 -22.20 -2.27 9.86
C THR A 219 -22.88 -2.30 11.23
N TYR A 220 -22.16 -2.74 12.27
CA TYR A 220 -22.69 -2.69 13.63
C TYR A 220 -22.91 -1.23 14.07
N ASP A 221 -23.95 -0.96 14.84
CA ASP A 221 -24.25 0.39 15.34
C ASP A 221 -23.42 0.70 16.60
N TYR A 222 -22.18 1.11 16.39
CA TYR A 222 -21.27 1.50 17.44
C TYR A 222 -21.68 2.83 18.06
N ARG A 223 -21.96 2.88 19.37
CA ARG A 223 -22.31 4.12 20.09
C ARG A 223 -21.23 5.20 19.99
N ARG A 224 -19.96 4.79 19.93
CA ARG A 224 -18.80 5.67 19.81
C ARG A 224 -17.84 5.07 18.81
N ILE A 225 -17.52 5.81 17.77
CA ILE A 225 -16.54 5.42 16.77
C ILE A 225 -15.56 6.55 16.50
N ILE A 226 -14.28 6.21 16.43
CA ILE A 226 -13.21 7.14 16.04
C ILE A 226 -12.46 6.53 14.89
N LYS A 227 -12.26 7.32 13.82
CA LYS A 227 -11.52 6.91 12.66
C LYS A 227 -10.12 7.48 12.69
N ALA A 228 -9.11 6.66 12.40
CA ALA A 228 -7.71 7.04 12.27
C ALA A 228 -7.18 6.57 10.91
N ASN A 229 -6.12 7.15 10.42
CA ASN A 229 -5.54 6.83 9.12
C ASN A 229 -4.15 6.18 9.22
N ASP A 230 -3.65 5.97 10.44
CA ASP A 230 -2.38 5.29 10.67
C ASP A 230 -2.39 4.51 12.00
N ARG A 231 -1.50 3.51 12.05
CA ARG A 231 -1.37 2.61 13.19
C ARG A 231 -0.92 3.32 14.48
N ALA A 232 0.00 4.26 14.40
CA ALA A 232 0.54 4.93 15.59
C ALA A 232 -0.56 5.75 16.30
N THR A 233 -1.34 6.50 15.53
CA THR A 233 -2.52 7.22 16.05
C THR A 233 -3.54 6.25 16.64
N MET A 234 -3.81 5.12 15.96
CA MET A 234 -4.73 4.08 16.46
C MET A 234 -4.29 3.57 17.84
N LEU A 235 -3.02 3.21 18.01
CA LEU A 235 -2.48 2.71 19.27
C LEU A 235 -2.52 3.77 20.37
N ASN A 236 -2.21 5.03 20.07
CA ASN A 236 -2.31 6.13 21.01
C ASN A 236 -3.75 6.36 21.50
N LEU A 237 -4.74 6.29 20.60
CA LEU A 237 -6.16 6.40 20.95
C LEU A 237 -6.61 5.19 21.79
N MET A 238 -6.09 4.01 21.50
CA MET A 238 -6.38 2.79 22.25
C MET A 238 -5.93 2.93 23.72
N VAL A 239 -4.75 3.47 23.97
CA VAL A 239 -4.25 3.72 25.33
C VAL A 239 -4.95 4.92 25.97
N GLY A 240 -5.04 6.05 25.25
CA GLY A 240 -5.52 7.31 25.82
C GLY A 240 -7.02 7.36 26.12
N LEU A 241 -7.83 6.56 25.41
CA LEU A 241 -9.30 6.55 25.52
C LEU A 241 -9.88 5.19 25.95
N ASN A 242 -9.04 4.21 26.30
CA ASN A 242 -9.45 2.82 26.47
C ASN A 242 -10.22 2.29 25.25
N GLY A 243 -9.84 2.74 24.04
CA GLY A 243 -10.47 2.29 22.82
C GLY A 243 -10.11 0.87 22.47
N TYR A 244 -10.84 0.29 21.53
CA TYR A 244 -10.59 -1.03 20.99
C TYR A 244 -10.76 -1.04 19.47
N THR A 245 -10.16 -2.02 18.80
CA THR A 245 -10.46 -2.34 17.39
C THR A 245 -10.70 -3.83 17.22
N LEU A 246 -11.33 -4.22 16.12
CA LEU A 246 -11.54 -5.63 15.78
C LEU A 246 -10.43 -6.12 14.84
N CYS A 247 -9.86 -7.28 15.12
CA CYS A 247 -8.72 -7.81 14.39
C CYS A 247 -8.74 -9.33 14.24
N SER A 248 -7.74 -9.87 13.57
CA SER A 248 -7.53 -11.31 13.35
C SER A 248 -7.00 -12.07 14.57
N GLY A 249 -6.71 -11.41 15.67
CA GLY A 249 -6.08 -12.01 16.85
C GLY A 249 -4.57 -12.27 16.72
N ILE A 250 -4.00 -12.15 15.54
CA ILE A 250 -2.55 -12.34 15.34
C ILE A 250 -1.82 -11.09 15.80
N ILE A 251 -1.25 -11.17 17.00
CA ILE A 251 -0.44 -10.10 17.60
C ILE A 251 1.04 -10.38 17.33
N CYS A 252 1.77 -9.32 16.99
CA CYS A 252 3.22 -9.33 16.85
C CYS A 252 3.81 -8.47 17.98
N GLU A 253 4.00 -9.06 19.16
CA GLU A 253 4.54 -8.36 20.36
C GLU A 253 5.92 -7.78 20.10
N GLU A 254 6.75 -8.44 19.27
CA GLU A 254 8.06 -7.92 18.87
C GLU A 254 8.00 -6.57 18.12
N LEU A 255 6.86 -6.27 17.46
CA LEU A 255 6.68 -5.04 16.68
C LEU A 255 5.87 -3.98 17.42
N ASN A 256 4.85 -4.41 18.15
CA ASN A 256 3.88 -3.50 18.80
C ASN A 256 4.11 -3.36 20.31
N GLY A 257 5.05 -4.11 20.87
CA GLY A 257 5.22 -4.22 22.34
C GLY A 257 4.21 -5.18 22.98
N ASP A 258 4.40 -5.44 24.25
CA ASP A 258 3.58 -6.32 25.08
C ASP A 258 2.44 -5.59 25.82
N GLU A 259 2.23 -4.31 25.52
CA GLU A 259 1.21 -3.46 26.15
C GLU A 259 -0.21 -3.73 25.65
N TYR A 260 -0.38 -4.62 24.66
CA TYR A 260 -1.67 -4.88 24.01
C TYR A 260 -2.05 -6.36 24.14
N VAL A 261 -3.35 -6.62 24.06
CA VAL A 261 -3.92 -7.97 24.11
C VAL A 261 -5.07 -8.11 23.10
N ALA A 262 -5.23 -9.30 22.54
CA ALA A 262 -6.39 -9.68 21.74
C ALA A 262 -7.24 -10.68 22.52
N ILE A 263 -8.52 -10.36 22.68
CA ILE A 263 -9.49 -11.16 23.42
C ILE A 263 -10.55 -11.64 22.43
N PRO A 264 -10.92 -12.93 22.41
CA PRO A 264 -11.95 -13.44 21.52
C PRO A 264 -13.26 -12.66 21.62
N LEU A 265 -13.84 -12.28 20.49
CA LEU A 265 -15.19 -11.72 20.43
C LEU A 265 -16.22 -12.84 20.25
N GLU A 266 -17.27 -12.83 21.05
CA GLU A 266 -18.41 -13.77 20.93
C GLU A 266 -19.23 -13.46 19.69
N THR A 267 -18.84 -14.05 18.55
CA THR A 267 -19.49 -13.91 17.27
C THR A 267 -19.27 -15.15 16.40
N SER A 268 -20.20 -15.42 15.48
CA SER A 268 -20.03 -16.44 14.45
C SER A 268 -19.30 -15.95 13.19
N GLU A 269 -19.03 -14.64 13.11
CA GLU A 269 -18.31 -14.06 11.98
C GLU A 269 -16.85 -14.48 11.97
N THR A 270 -16.31 -14.61 10.77
CA THR A 270 -14.91 -14.97 10.53
C THR A 270 -14.27 -14.09 9.47
N MET A 271 -12.96 -13.99 9.50
CA MET A 271 -12.14 -13.35 8.47
C MET A 271 -11.41 -14.41 7.66
N THR A 272 -11.49 -14.31 6.33
CA THR A 272 -10.59 -15.05 5.44
C THR A 272 -9.45 -14.12 5.04
N ILE A 273 -8.29 -14.30 5.64
CA ILE A 273 -7.07 -13.58 5.25
C ILE A 273 -6.51 -14.22 3.99
N GLY A 274 -6.11 -13.39 3.06
CA GLY A 274 -5.50 -13.82 1.81
C GLY A 274 -4.64 -12.73 1.18
N TYR A 275 -4.12 -13.05 0.03
CA TYR A 275 -3.39 -12.09 -0.77
C TYR A 275 -3.94 -12.01 -2.19
N ILE A 276 -3.78 -10.87 -2.80
CA ILE A 276 -4.05 -10.65 -4.22
C ILE A 276 -2.75 -10.49 -4.99
N LYS A 277 -2.77 -10.95 -6.22
CA LYS A 277 -1.72 -10.74 -7.21
C LYS A 277 -2.34 -10.49 -8.58
N LYS A 278 -1.55 -10.00 -9.52
CA LYS A 278 -2.01 -9.84 -10.90
C LYS A 278 -2.36 -11.22 -11.49
N ARG A 279 -3.55 -11.31 -12.09
CA ARG A 279 -4.02 -12.53 -12.74
C ARG A 279 -3.06 -12.93 -13.85
N LYS A 280 -2.83 -14.21 -14.03
CA LYS A 280 -1.94 -14.79 -15.07
C LYS A 280 -0.46 -14.41 -14.97
N LEU A 281 -0.05 -13.58 -14.01
CA LEU A 281 1.37 -13.35 -13.76
C LEU A 281 1.86 -14.27 -12.64
N PRO A 282 2.93 -15.04 -12.86
CA PRO A 282 3.56 -15.80 -11.76
C PRO A 282 4.17 -14.83 -10.75
N LEU A 283 4.26 -15.25 -9.51
CA LEU A 283 5.03 -14.52 -8.52
C LEU A 283 6.52 -14.60 -8.83
N SER A 284 7.23 -13.54 -8.50
CA SER A 284 8.70 -13.58 -8.47
C SER A 284 9.19 -14.51 -7.37
N SER A 285 10.47 -14.88 -7.39
CA SER A 285 11.08 -15.66 -6.30
C SER A 285 10.97 -14.97 -4.93
N LEU A 286 10.88 -13.63 -4.90
CA LEU A 286 10.65 -12.83 -3.71
C LEU A 286 9.21 -12.93 -3.25
N GLY A 287 8.27 -12.81 -4.18
CA GLY A 287 6.84 -12.98 -3.91
C GLY A 287 6.51 -14.36 -3.35
N GLU A 288 7.07 -15.42 -3.94
CA GLU A 288 6.90 -16.78 -3.43
C GLU A 288 7.43 -16.95 -2.00
N ARG A 289 8.62 -16.41 -1.72
CA ARG A 289 9.21 -16.45 -0.36
C ARG A 289 8.38 -15.64 0.63
N TYR A 290 7.86 -14.50 0.25
CA TYR A 290 6.98 -13.71 1.11
C TYR A 290 5.69 -14.46 1.45
N VAL A 291 5.07 -15.12 0.47
CA VAL A 291 3.90 -15.98 0.70
C VAL A 291 4.21 -17.16 1.64
N ILE A 292 5.40 -17.74 1.56
CA ILE A 292 5.84 -18.78 2.50
C ILE A 292 5.91 -18.21 3.94
N GLU A 293 6.43 -17.00 4.12
CA GLU A 293 6.45 -16.36 5.44
C GLU A 293 5.02 -16.06 5.95
N LEU A 294 4.14 -15.56 5.10
CA LEU A 294 2.74 -15.31 5.46
C LEU A 294 2.01 -16.59 5.91
N LYS A 295 2.24 -17.72 5.24
CA LYS A 295 1.59 -18.99 5.58
C LYS A 295 1.93 -19.52 6.97
N LYS A 296 3.03 -19.10 7.57
CA LYS A 296 3.42 -19.51 8.93
C LYS A 296 2.43 -19.05 10.01
N TYR A 297 1.65 -18.01 9.70
CA TYR A 297 0.65 -17.47 10.63
C TYR A 297 -0.64 -18.29 10.70
N GLU A 298 -0.88 -19.22 9.77
CA GLU A 298 -1.99 -20.16 9.85
C GLU A 298 -1.93 -21.00 11.14
N SER A 299 -0.74 -21.47 11.53
CA SER A 299 -0.56 -22.25 12.76
C SER A 299 -0.77 -21.42 14.03
N LYS A 300 -0.53 -20.10 13.97
CA LYS A 300 -0.76 -19.21 15.11
C LYS A 300 -2.26 -18.95 15.36
N THR A 301 -3.11 -19.04 14.35
CA THR A 301 -4.57 -18.92 14.51
C THR A 301 -5.22 -20.16 15.13
N LEU A 302 -4.57 -21.32 15.04
CA LEU A 302 -5.06 -22.59 15.62
C LEU A 302 -4.64 -22.77 17.07
N SER A 303 -3.71 -21.98 17.57
CA SER A 303 -3.16 -22.06 18.93
C SER A 303 -3.69 -20.98 19.87
N LEU A 304 -4.58 -20.10 19.39
CA LEU A 304 -5.33 -19.09 20.15
C LEU A 304 -6.73 -19.62 20.47
#